data_a82f39385b9ee3d10a36ebf2a63b8fd3
#
_entry.id   a82f39385b9ee3d10a36ebf2a63b8fd3
#
_cell.length_a   1.000
_cell.length_b   1.000
_cell.length_c   1.000
_cell.angle_alpha   90.00
_cell.angle_beta   90.00
_cell.angle_gamma   90.00
#
_symmetry.space_group_name_H-M   'P 1'
#
loop_
_entity.id
_entity.type
_entity.pdbx_description
1 polymer ?
#
loop_
_entity_poly.entity_id
_entity_poly.type
_entity_poly.pdbx_seq_one_letter_code
_entity_poly.pdbx_strand_id
1 'polypeptide(L)'
;MARAACFLRGLLPRSRFEKRRNFRRTHAHPIGSHGFSRFVRLGAVRCGRLRGTSAFPASEPSICGPGIEQARKLLNSCDRPLLSLTNPMVSPPAGPTPPRPRSYALDYLRATVTVLVVLLHAILAYPTWGIFNPTDYVHSTAPVIDPMPSRVFDLPPVLLNNFFMALMFFISGLFAWKSLTKNGAAAFLIDRWRRLGIPFVVSLAVIMPVAYYPAYLRTGAEENALSYWVAWSWNSGPSWFLSMLFAFDLLLAICFQVMGQTRRAVPAALVTQPQAFFLALVILSGLGFMPLLAVYGPFQWLEWGPFIIGQACRPVLYAVYFFAGVVVGARGLESTFLRPDGPLAQQWRIWLIAAIGAALALVVALSSVRPDPTVPWMRPAGWWQLGSCMVLYSATLSMAFLALFLRFMHVRHPWADNLSDNAYGIYVVHYPFVVWTQYVLLGSSMPATAKAVIVFSVSLGLSWTMSALLRSIPGVRAVL
;
A
#
# COMPACT_ATOMS: atom_id res chain seq x y z
N MET A 1 -30.84 29.13 9.01
CA MET A 1 -29.42 29.53 9.13
C MET A 1 -29.18 30.50 10.29
N ALA A 2 -29.67 30.26 11.50
CA ALA A 2 -29.45 31.18 12.65
C ALA A 2 -29.38 30.47 14.00
N ARG A 3 -29.13 29.15 14.09
CA ARG A 3 -28.99 28.40 15.35
C ARG A 3 -27.71 27.59 15.51
N ALA A 4 -26.76 27.66 14.58
CA ALA A 4 -25.46 26.95 14.66
C ALA A 4 -24.29 27.81 15.18
N ALA A 5 -24.47 29.10 15.41
CA ALA A 5 -23.41 30.01 15.83
C ALA A 5 -23.20 30.14 17.35
N CYS A 6 -24.00 29.46 18.16
CA CYS A 6 -23.95 29.63 19.63
C CYS A 6 -23.28 28.46 20.40
N PHE A 7 -22.88 27.37 19.72
CA PHE A 7 -22.32 26.19 20.41
C PHE A 7 -20.79 26.07 20.40
N LEU A 8 -20.09 26.95 19.68
CA LEU A 8 -18.62 26.91 19.56
C LEU A 8 -17.85 27.96 20.39
N ARG A 9 -18.50 28.70 21.30
CA ARG A 9 -17.83 29.64 22.21
C ARG A 9 -17.47 29.10 23.60
N GLY A 10 -17.70 27.85 23.89
CA GLY A 10 -17.57 27.28 25.24
C GLY A 10 -16.39 26.37 25.52
N LEU A 11 -15.48 26.10 24.57
CA LEU A 11 -14.45 25.08 24.72
C LEU A 11 -13.02 25.54 24.36
N LEU A 12 -12.60 26.70 24.89
CA LEU A 12 -11.16 27.04 24.90
C LEU A 12 -10.79 27.55 26.30
N PRO A 13 -9.91 26.85 27.04
CA PRO A 13 -9.34 27.41 28.26
C PRO A 13 -8.33 28.50 27.95
N ARG A 14 -8.57 29.69 28.51
CA ARG A 14 -7.60 30.76 28.59
C ARG A 14 -6.41 30.30 29.45
N SER A 15 -5.23 30.18 28.88
CA SER A 15 -3.97 30.13 29.62
C SER A 15 -3.01 31.20 29.11
N ARG A 16 -2.81 32.17 29.95
CA ARG A 16 -1.58 32.83 30.38
C ARG A 16 -0.45 32.90 29.34
N PHE A 17 -0.38 33.99 28.62
CA PHE A 17 0.87 34.53 28.09
C PHE A 17 0.87 36.04 28.32
N GLU A 18 1.21 36.44 29.55
CA GLU A 18 1.61 37.82 29.89
C GLU A 18 2.70 37.73 30.94
N LYS A 19 3.89 38.11 30.57
CA LYS A 19 5.03 38.70 31.28
C LYS A 19 6.36 38.12 30.77
N ARG A 20 6.96 38.90 29.91
CA ARG A 20 8.34 39.38 30.00
C ARG A 20 8.71 40.18 28.75
N ARG A 21 8.27 41.44 28.73
CA ARG A 21 9.02 42.53 28.09
C ARG A 21 9.79 43.25 29.21
N ASN A 22 11.03 43.55 28.90
CA ASN A 22 11.99 44.46 29.48
C ASN A 22 13.26 43.72 29.96
N PHE A 23 14.31 43.74 29.14
CA PHE A 23 15.58 44.35 29.54
C PHE A 23 16.32 44.87 28.30
N ARG A 24 16.81 46.07 28.46
CA ARG A 24 17.40 46.99 27.50
C ARG A 24 18.74 46.56 26.93
N ARG A 25 18.92 46.90 25.65
CA ARG A 25 20.06 47.64 25.03
C ARG A 25 21.24 47.94 25.96
N THR A 26 22.45 47.59 25.56
CA THR A 26 23.57 48.54 25.38
C THR A 26 24.78 47.88 24.71
N HIS A 27 25.31 48.61 23.78
CA HIS A 27 26.68 48.83 23.32
C HIS A 27 27.35 47.85 22.36
N ALA A 28 27.72 48.50 21.34
CA ALA A 28 28.41 48.23 20.13
C ALA A 28 29.95 48.13 20.27
N HIS A 29 30.49 47.46 19.29
CA HIS A 29 31.75 47.70 18.55
C HIS A 29 33.06 47.03 19.05
N PRO A 30 34.05 47.01 18.13
CA PRO A 30 34.55 45.76 17.51
C PRO A 30 36.05 45.59 17.79
N ILE A 31 36.72 44.67 17.13
CA ILE A 31 38.17 44.48 16.90
C ILE A 31 38.51 43.00 17.15
N GLY A 32 39.00 42.22 16.21
CA GLY A 32 40.25 42.21 15.59
C GLY A 32 40.69 40.76 15.40
N SER A 33 41.06 40.48 14.24
CA SER A 33 41.83 39.40 13.65
C SER A 33 42.95 38.78 14.49
N HIS A 34 43.35 37.61 14.01
CA HIS A 34 44.52 36.74 14.23
C HIS A 34 44.15 35.43 14.93
N GLY A 35 44.18 34.25 14.32
CA GLY A 35 45.32 33.63 13.64
C GLY A 35 46.02 32.74 14.66
N PHE A 36 45.85 31.45 14.57
CA PHE A 36 46.98 30.53 14.80
C PHE A 36 46.62 29.08 14.39
N SER A 37 47.28 28.65 13.33
CA SER A 37 47.46 27.26 12.95
C SER A 37 48.51 26.61 13.84
N ARG A 38 48.34 25.34 14.22
CA ARG A 38 49.44 24.34 14.43
C ARG A 38 48.77 22.99 14.62
N PHE A 39 48.90 22.08 13.64
CA PHE A 39 49.98 21.12 13.52
C PHE A 39 50.20 20.21 14.72
N VAL A 40 49.78 18.96 14.60
CA VAL A 40 50.58 17.82 15.03
C VAL A 40 50.41 16.67 14.02
N ARG A 41 51.48 16.42 13.26
CA ARG A 41 51.77 15.13 12.59
C ARG A 41 52.60 14.28 13.52
N LEU A 42 52.30 13.00 13.63
CA LEU A 42 53.22 11.94 14.02
C LEU A 42 52.65 10.69 13.36
N GLY A 43 53.27 9.91 12.56
CA GLY A 43 54.68 9.54 12.43
C GLY A 43 54.61 8.06 12.10
N ALA A 44 54.68 7.68 10.81
CA ALA A 44 54.79 6.32 10.33
C ALA A 44 56.19 5.79 10.61
N VAL A 45 56.31 4.70 11.31
CA VAL A 45 57.55 3.96 11.43
C VAL A 45 57.48 2.72 10.52
N ARG A 46 58.29 2.76 9.49
CA ARG A 46 58.69 1.59 8.68
C ARG A 46 59.64 0.72 9.49
N CYS A 47 59.39 -0.58 9.56
CA CYS A 47 60.39 -1.54 9.97
C CYS A 47 60.86 -2.35 8.75
N GLY A 48 62.11 -2.16 8.41
CA GLY A 48 62.82 -2.81 7.30
C GLY A 48 63.32 -4.20 7.66
N ARG A 49 63.38 -5.03 6.62
CA ARG A 49 64.03 -6.36 6.61
C ARG A 49 65.54 -6.23 6.74
N LEU A 50 66.13 -7.06 7.58
CA LEU A 50 67.53 -7.49 7.37
C LEU A 50 67.65 -9.00 7.58
N ARG A 51 68.18 -9.67 6.57
CA ARG A 51 68.73 -11.03 6.57
C ARG A 51 70.17 -10.97 7.04
N GLY A 52 70.62 -12.01 7.71
CA GLY A 52 72.05 -12.21 7.94
C GLY A 52 72.35 -13.44 8.78
N THR A 53 72.95 -14.35 8.18
CA THR A 53 73.53 -15.65 8.44
C THR A 53 74.62 -15.71 9.54
N SER A 54 74.77 -16.91 10.11
CA SER A 54 75.99 -17.68 10.45
C SER A 54 76.33 -17.96 11.94
N ALA A 55 76.30 -19.27 12.24
CA ALA A 55 77.40 -20.13 12.70
C ALA A 55 77.83 -20.11 14.17
N PHE A 56 77.80 -21.32 14.73
CA PHE A 56 78.33 -21.92 16.01
C PHE A 56 79.71 -21.46 16.39
N PRO A 57 80.21 -21.77 17.66
CA PRO A 57 80.25 -23.11 18.21
C PRO A 57 80.12 -23.23 19.80
N ALA A 58 80.15 -24.50 20.21
CA ALA A 58 79.99 -25.08 21.50
C ALA A 58 81.04 -24.73 22.58
N SER A 59 80.67 -24.82 23.88
CA SER A 59 81.43 -25.44 24.94
C SER A 59 80.59 -25.58 26.23
N GLU A 60 80.53 -26.82 26.73
CA GLU A 60 80.11 -27.24 28.10
C GLU A 60 81.15 -26.85 29.11
N PRO A 61 81.06 -27.10 30.47
CA PRO A 61 80.10 -27.95 31.23
C PRO A 61 79.66 -27.46 32.62
N SER A 62 78.72 -28.22 33.22
CA SER A 62 78.57 -28.64 34.61
C SER A 62 78.34 -27.61 35.75
N ILE A 63 77.20 -27.76 36.46
CA ILE A 63 77.13 -28.10 37.88
C ILE A 63 75.72 -28.52 38.27
N CYS A 64 75.55 -29.71 38.86
CA CYS A 64 74.32 -30.27 39.42
C CYS A 64 73.86 -29.55 40.69
N GLY A 65 72.54 -29.40 40.87
CA GLY A 65 71.84 -29.13 42.11
C GLY A 65 70.45 -29.80 42.11
N PRO A 66 69.99 -30.43 43.23
CA PRO A 66 68.82 -31.35 43.24
C PRO A 66 67.48 -30.60 43.36
N GLY A 67 66.94 -30.18 42.24
CA GLY A 67 65.61 -29.53 42.17
C GLY A 67 64.76 -29.93 41.00
N ILE A 68 65.31 -30.72 40.06
CA ILE A 68 64.69 -31.00 38.78
C ILE A 68 63.73 -32.19 38.82
N GLU A 69 63.83 -33.05 39.83
CA GLU A 69 62.98 -34.26 39.91
C GLU A 69 61.56 -34.00 40.45
N GLN A 70 61.38 -32.92 41.22
CA GLN A 70 60.08 -32.49 41.68
C GLN A 70 59.28 -31.72 40.59
N ALA A 71 59.97 -31.05 39.69
CA ALA A 71 59.38 -30.39 38.58
C ALA A 71 58.92 -31.38 37.45
N ARG A 72 59.60 -32.52 37.33
CA ARG A 72 59.31 -33.58 36.38
C ARG A 72 58.05 -34.41 36.73
N LYS A 73 57.74 -34.53 38.06
CA LYS A 73 56.54 -35.21 38.57
C LYS A 73 55.30 -34.35 38.46
N LEU A 74 55.40 -33.04 38.36
CA LEU A 74 54.30 -32.12 38.15
C LEU A 74 53.95 -31.93 36.66
N LEU A 75 54.86 -32.24 35.73
CA LEU A 75 54.67 -32.18 34.32
C LEU A 75 53.99 -33.41 33.68
N ASN A 76 54.01 -34.56 34.36
CA ASN A 76 53.45 -35.81 33.87
C ASN A 76 52.01 -36.10 34.31
N SER A 77 51.30 -35.12 34.95
CA SER A 77 49.94 -35.33 35.42
C SER A 77 48.91 -34.42 34.68
N CYS A 78 49.27 -33.84 33.55
CA CYS A 78 48.35 -33.05 32.70
C CYS A 78 48.28 -33.60 31.29
N ASP A 79 47.89 -34.86 31.14
CA ASP A 79 47.29 -35.34 29.90
C ASP A 79 45.82 -34.90 29.84
N ARG A 80 45.59 -33.62 29.61
CA ARG A 80 44.36 -33.09 29.02
C ARG A 80 44.70 -32.52 27.65
N PRO A 81 43.98 -32.87 26.58
CA PRO A 81 44.23 -32.30 25.27
C PRO A 81 44.08 -30.78 25.39
N LEU A 82 45.09 -30.05 25.02
CA LEU A 82 45.07 -28.62 24.79
C LEU A 82 43.96 -28.33 23.75
N LEU A 83 42.82 -27.85 24.26
CA LEU A 83 41.88 -27.12 23.44
C LEU A 83 42.66 -25.99 22.77
N SER A 84 42.83 -26.09 21.47
CA SER A 84 43.40 -25.05 20.63
C SER A 84 42.63 -23.77 20.90
N LEU A 85 43.27 -22.81 21.56
CA LEU A 85 42.88 -21.43 21.53
C LEU A 85 43.07 -20.93 20.08
N THR A 86 42.13 -21.31 19.20
CA THR A 86 41.92 -20.57 17.96
C THR A 86 41.47 -19.20 18.40
N ASN A 87 42.31 -18.21 18.15
CA ASN A 87 41.90 -16.80 18.17
C ASN A 87 40.49 -16.71 17.53
N PRO A 88 39.51 -16.04 18.16
CA PRO A 88 38.28 -15.76 17.46
C PRO A 88 38.67 -15.00 16.21
N MET A 89 38.57 -15.65 15.04
CA MET A 89 38.67 -14.96 13.75
C MET A 89 37.65 -13.83 13.83
N VAL A 90 38.16 -12.61 13.91
CA VAL A 90 37.36 -11.42 13.70
C VAL A 90 36.73 -11.63 12.32
N SER A 91 35.45 -11.96 12.33
CA SER A 91 34.68 -12.10 11.09
C SER A 91 34.92 -10.83 10.29
N PRO A 92 35.30 -10.91 9.00
CA PRO A 92 35.47 -9.73 8.19
C PRO A 92 34.18 -8.92 8.27
N PRO A 93 34.24 -7.58 8.29
CA PRO A 93 33.05 -6.74 8.37
C PRO A 93 32.09 -7.21 7.28
N ALA A 94 30.88 -7.54 7.67
CA ALA A 94 29.84 -8.00 6.77
C ALA A 94 29.76 -6.99 5.62
N GLY A 95 30.14 -7.43 4.42
CA GLY A 95 30.03 -6.63 3.23
C GLY A 95 28.60 -6.07 3.10
N PRO A 96 28.37 -5.00 2.37
CA PRO A 96 27.05 -4.41 2.22
C PRO A 96 26.06 -5.52 1.90
N THR A 97 25.07 -5.71 2.80
CA THR A 97 24.04 -6.73 2.65
C THR A 97 23.45 -6.59 1.25
N PRO A 98 23.46 -7.65 0.42
CA PRO A 98 22.90 -7.56 -0.92
C PRO A 98 21.48 -6.99 -0.83
N PRO A 99 21.07 -6.10 -1.74
CA PRO A 99 19.73 -5.55 -1.75
C PRO A 99 18.76 -6.71 -1.73
N ARG A 100 17.81 -6.70 -0.77
CA ARG A 100 16.85 -7.79 -0.60
C ARG A 100 16.15 -8.06 -1.93
N PRO A 101 15.96 -9.32 -2.32
CA PRO A 101 15.30 -9.64 -3.55
C PRO A 101 13.93 -8.96 -3.60
N ARG A 102 13.70 -8.19 -4.64
CA ARG A 102 12.42 -7.53 -4.93
C ARG A 102 11.40 -8.64 -5.17
N SER A 103 10.23 -8.57 -4.56
CA SER A 103 9.16 -9.54 -4.80
C SER A 103 8.43 -9.17 -6.09
N TYR A 104 8.98 -9.59 -7.24
CA TYR A 104 8.36 -9.36 -8.56
C TYR A 104 6.89 -9.77 -8.60
N ALA A 105 6.54 -10.89 -7.98
CA ALA A 105 5.16 -11.39 -7.93
C ALA A 105 4.18 -10.36 -7.34
N LEU A 106 4.49 -9.73 -6.21
CA LEU A 106 3.61 -8.74 -5.57
C LEU A 106 3.62 -7.41 -6.32
N ASP A 107 4.76 -7.02 -6.89
CA ASP A 107 4.85 -5.79 -7.68
C ASP A 107 4.03 -5.92 -8.98
N TYR A 108 4.13 -7.05 -9.68
CA TYR A 108 3.35 -7.32 -10.89
C TYR A 108 1.87 -7.52 -10.59
N LEU A 109 1.53 -8.14 -9.46
CA LEU A 109 0.15 -8.25 -9.00
C LEU A 109 -0.47 -6.86 -8.80
N ARG A 110 0.23 -5.95 -8.11
CA ARG A 110 -0.23 -4.57 -7.92
C ARG A 110 -0.43 -3.83 -9.25
N ALA A 111 0.52 -4.00 -10.19
CA ALA A 111 0.41 -3.42 -11.52
C ALA A 111 -0.80 -3.99 -12.29
N THR A 112 -1.02 -5.29 -12.24
CA THR A 112 -2.18 -5.94 -12.88
C THR A 112 -3.48 -5.43 -12.28
N VAL A 113 -3.59 -5.31 -10.95
CA VAL A 113 -4.79 -4.75 -10.32
C VAL A 113 -5.01 -3.30 -10.76
N THR A 114 -3.96 -2.49 -10.92
CA THR A 114 -4.09 -1.13 -11.47
C THR A 114 -4.65 -1.14 -12.89
N VAL A 115 -4.21 -2.05 -13.75
CA VAL A 115 -4.77 -2.21 -15.11
C VAL A 115 -6.25 -2.60 -15.04
N LEU A 116 -6.64 -3.48 -14.12
CA LEU A 116 -8.05 -3.84 -13.90
C LEU A 116 -8.89 -2.66 -13.38
N VAL A 117 -8.31 -1.73 -12.62
CA VAL A 117 -8.99 -0.48 -12.22
C VAL A 117 -9.26 0.39 -13.44
N VAL A 118 -8.29 0.56 -14.35
CA VAL A 118 -8.49 1.29 -15.60
C VAL A 118 -9.58 0.61 -16.45
N LEU A 119 -9.52 -0.72 -16.55
CA LEU A 119 -10.53 -1.51 -17.27
C LEU A 119 -11.94 -1.31 -16.68
N LEU A 120 -12.07 -1.38 -15.35
CA LEU A 120 -13.36 -1.14 -14.69
C LEU A 120 -13.96 0.20 -15.11
N HIS A 121 -13.18 1.29 -14.98
CA HIS A 121 -13.69 2.62 -15.30
C HIS A 121 -13.95 2.79 -16.82
N ALA A 122 -13.18 2.12 -17.68
CA ALA A 122 -13.39 2.12 -19.12
C ALA A 122 -14.71 1.47 -19.53
N ILE A 123 -15.13 0.40 -18.82
CA ILE A 123 -16.36 -0.32 -19.14
C ILE A 123 -17.60 0.21 -18.40
N LEU A 124 -17.44 1.04 -17.37
CA LEU A 124 -18.52 1.50 -16.51
C LEU A 124 -19.52 2.45 -17.21
N ALA A 125 -19.21 2.95 -18.39
CA ALA A 125 -20.11 3.75 -19.21
C ALA A 125 -21.18 2.93 -19.95
N TYR A 126 -21.02 1.59 -20.04
CA TYR A 126 -21.81 0.75 -20.98
C TYR A 126 -22.75 -0.27 -20.35
N PRO A 127 -22.86 -0.49 -19.03
CA PRO A 127 -23.86 -1.39 -18.45
C PRO A 127 -25.27 -0.89 -18.69
N THR A 128 -26.23 -1.83 -18.78
CA THR A 128 -27.66 -1.50 -19.00
C THR A 128 -28.31 -0.86 -17.75
N TRP A 129 -27.70 -1.02 -16.59
CA TRP A 129 -28.13 -0.43 -15.32
C TRP A 129 -27.44 0.92 -15.00
N GLY A 130 -26.57 1.41 -15.90
CA GLY A 130 -25.91 2.71 -15.74
C GLY A 130 -26.91 3.86 -15.85
N ILE A 131 -26.86 4.81 -14.90
CA ILE A 131 -27.75 5.97 -14.84
C ILE A 131 -26.91 7.24 -14.82
N PHE A 132 -27.22 8.18 -15.71
CA PHE A 132 -26.71 9.55 -15.66
C PHE A 132 -27.80 10.47 -15.12
N ASN A 133 -27.49 11.23 -14.08
CA ASN A 133 -28.39 12.20 -13.48
C ASN A 133 -27.89 13.62 -13.82
N PRO A 134 -28.57 14.38 -14.70
CA PRO A 134 -28.15 15.74 -15.09
C PRO A 134 -28.18 16.75 -13.94
N THR A 135 -29.07 16.57 -12.96
CA THR A 135 -29.20 17.49 -11.81
C THR A 135 -28.18 17.21 -10.72
N ASP A 136 -27.63 15.99 -10.71
CA ASP A 136 -26.61 15.53 -9.75
C ASP A 136 -25.61 14.63 -10.48
N TYR A 137 -24.91 15.21 -11.47
CA TYR A 137 -24.03 14.47 -12.36
C TYR A 137 -22.84 13.81 -11.63
N VAL A 138 -22.45 14.37 -10.48
CA VAL A 138 -21.33 13.88 -9.69
C VAL A 138 -21.63 12.52 -9.05
N HIS A 139 -22.90 12.27 -8.73
CA HIS A 139 -23.38 11.00 -8.15
C HIS A 139 -24.00 10.05 -9.16
N SER A 140 -23.82 10.33 -10.45
CA SER A 140 -24.16 9.38 -11.52
C SER A 140 -23.33 8.09 -11.39
N THR A 141 -23.79 6.98 -11.98
CA THR A 141 -23.05 5.71 -12.03
C THR A 141 -21.63 5.89 -12.60
N ALA A 142 -21.51 6.71 -13.64
CA ALA A 142 -20.26 7.20 -14.19
C ALA A 142 -20.49 8.61 -14.79
N PRO A 143 -19.43 9.43 -14.94
CA PRO A 143 -19.55 10.78 -15.54
C PRO A 143 -20.11 10.77 -16.95
N VAL A 144 -19.86 9.70 -17.70
CA VAL A 144 -20.39 9.46 -19.03
C VAL A 144 -21.10 8.11 -19.06
N ILE A 145 -22.38 8.10 -19.45
CA ILE A 145 -23.16 6.90 -19.75
C ILE A 145 -23.52 6.92 -21.24
N ASP A 146 -23.18 5.84 -21.91
CA ASP A 146 -23.40 5.69 -23.35
C ASP A 146 -24.90 5.40 -23.66
N PRO A 147 -25.51 6.01 -24.65
CA PRO A 147 -26.90 5.75 -25.02
C PRO A 147 -27.15 4.37 -25.65
N MET A 148 -26.06 3.65 -26.02
CA MET A 148 -26.14 2.29 -26.57
C MET A 148 -25.47 1.31 -25.61
N PRO A 149 -26.09 1.00 -24.43
CA PRO A 149 -25.52 0.07 -23.46
C PRO A 149 -25.54 -1.37 -23.96
N SER A 150 -24.75 -2.26 -23.34
CA SER A 150 -24.70 -3.68 -23.68
C SER A 150 -24.69 -4.55 -22.43
N ARG A 151 -25.54 -5.59 -22.43
CA ARG A 151 -25.61 -6.58 -21.33
C ARG A 151 -24.29 -7.29 -21.05
N VAL A 152 -23.36 -7.31 -22.01
CA VAL A 152 -22.01 -7.85 -21.82
C VAL A 152 -21.27 -7.13 -20.67
N PHE A 153 -21.61 -5.87 -20.43
CA PHE A 153 -20.99 -5.05 -19.37
C PHE A 153 -21.77 -5.02 -18.06
N ASP A 154 -22.88 -5.75 -17.91
CA ASP A 154 -23.66 -5.72 -16.67
C ASP A 154 -22.93 -6.41 -15.51
N LEU A 155 -22.24 -7.51 -15.77
CA LEU A 155 -21.59 -8.33 -14.75
C LEU A 155 -20.12 -7.94 -14.46
N PRO A 156 -19.26 -7.65 -15.46
CA PRO A 156 -17.83 -7.42 -15.21
C PRO A 156 -17.52 -6.31 -14.19
N PRO A 157 -18.19 -5.13 -14.19
CA PRO A 157 -17.94 -4.11 -13.16
C PRO A 157 -18.25 -4.59 -11.75
N VAL A 158 -19.29 -5.39 -11.57
CA VAL A 158 -19.68 -5.93 -10.27
C VAL A 158 -18.62 -6.90 -9.75
N LEU A 159 -18.14 -7.80 -10.61
CA LEU A 159 -17.10 -8.77 -10.26
C LEU A 159 -15.78 -8.06 -9.95
N LEU A 160 -15.32 -7.16 -10.79
CA LEU A 160 -14.06 -6.43 -10.59
C LEU A 160 -14.09 -5.62 -9.30
N ASN A 161 -15.11 -4.79 -9.10
CA ASN A 161 -15.22 -3.90 -7.94
C ASN A 161 -15.32 -4.68 -6.60
N ASN A 162 -15.69 -5.95 -6.63
CA ASN A 162 -15.90 -6.70 -5.39
C ASN A 162 -14.61 -7.27 -4.77
N PHE A 163 -13.48 -7.37 -5.50
CA PHE A 163 -12.27 -7.97 -4.95
C PHE A 163 -11.01 -7.08 -5.01
N PHE A 164 -10.81 -6.33 -6.12
CA PHE A 164 -9.50 -5.73 -6.36
C PHE A 164 -9.11 -4.67 -5.32
N MET A 165 -10.08 -3.91 -4.80
CA MET A 165 -9.80 -2.93 -3.74
C MET A 165 -9.41 -3.60 -2.43
N ALA A 166 -10.11 -4.67 -2.04
CA ALA A 166 -9.75 -5.47 -0.86
C ALA A 166 -8.32 -6.02 -0.98
N LEU A 167 -7.98 -6.60 -2.14
CA LEU A 167 -6.63 -7.10 -2.43
C LEU A 167 -5.58 -5.99 -2.36
N MET A 168 -5.87 -4.78 -2.88
CA MET A 168 -4.95 -3.64 -2.82
C MET A 168 -4.71 -3.16 -1.38
N PHE A 169 -5.74 -3.13 -0.54
CA PHE A 169 -5.57 -2.83 0.89
C PHE A 169 -4.71 -3.88 1.58
N PHE A 170 -4.91 -5.18 1.28
CA PHE A 170 -4.07 -6.24 1.80
C PHE A 170 -2.60 -6.07 1.41
N ILE A 171 -2.31 -5.85 0.11
CA ILE A 171 -0.95 -5.65 -0.38
C ILE A 171 -0.31 -4.41 0.28
N SER A 172 -1.07 -3.32 0.45
CA SER A 172 -0.57 -2.11 1.11
C SER A 172 -0.21 -2.38 2.58
N GLY A 173 -1.03 -3.15 3.28
CA GLY A 173 -0.77 -3.58 4.67
C GLY A 173 0.50 -4.41 4.83
N LEU A 174 0.84 -5.27 3.86
CA LEU A 174 2.06 -6.11 3.90
C LEU A 174 3.33 -5.31 4.14
N PHE A 175 3.39 -4.08 3.64
CA PHE A 175 4.59 -3.24 3.72
C PHE A 175 4.51 -2.17 4.82
N ALA A 176 3.32 -1.90 5.37
CA ALA A 176 3.09 -0.82 6.32
C ALA A 176 3.84 -1.04 7.65
N TRP A 177 3.75 -2.25 8.26
CA TRP A 177 4.37 -2.56 9.55
C TRP A 177 5.88 -2.36 9.54
N LYS A 178 6.55 -2.87 8.51
CA LYS A 178 8.01 -2.75 8.41
C LYS A 178 8.46 -1.31 8.28
N SER A 179 7.72 -0.48 7.53
CA SER A 179 7.99 0.95 7.41
C SER A 179 7.79 1.67 8.74
N LEU A 180 6.70 1.37 9.45
CA LEU A 180 6.35 1.95 10.73
C LEU A 180 7.39 1.61 11.82
N THR A 181 7.79 0.34 11.95
CA THR A 181 8.76 -0.10 12.96
C THR A 181 10.17 0.39 12.68
N LYS A 182 10.54 0.60 11.41
CA LYS A 182 11.85 1.10 11.02
C LYS A 182 11.99 2.60 11.28
N ASN A 183 10.96 3.38 10.94
CA ASN A 183 11.04 4.83 10.87
C ASN A 183 10.39 5.53 12.07
N GLY A 184 9.56 4.82 12.86
CA GLY A 184 8.70 5.39 13.89
C GLY A 184 7.43 6.02 13.31
N ALA A 185 6.44 6.30 14.17
CA ALA A 185 5.10 6.72 13.74
C ALA A 185 5.09 8.09 13.02
N ALA A 186 5.83 9.07 13.51
CA ALA A 186 5.84 10.41 12.90
C ALA A 186 6.46 10.39 11.50
N ALA A 187 7.65 9.80 11.32
CA ALA A 187 8.30 9.71 10.02
C ALA A 187 7.51 8.83 9.03
N PHE A 188 6.86 7.76 9.53
CA PHE A 188 5.96 6.94 8.75
C PHE A 188 4.78 7.76 8.21
N LEU A 189 4.09 8.53 9.06
CA LEU A 189 2.94 9.34 8.64
C LEU A 189 3.34 10.47 7.68
N ILE A 190 4.52 11.09 7.87
CA ILE A 190 5.05 12.09 6.93
C ILE A 190 5.31 11.45 5.54
N ASP A 191 5.90 10.25 5.50
CA ASP A 191 6.11 9.52 4.23
C ASP A 191 4.76 9.15 3.58
N ARG A 192 3.78 8.69 4.37
CA ARG A 192 2.42 8.40 3.89
C ARG A 192 1.69 9.63 3.40
N TRP A 193 1.79 10.75 4.11
CA TRP A 193 1.23 12.02 3.65
C TRP A 193 1.80 12.44 2.29
N ARG A 194 3.11 12.35 2.12
CA ARG A 194 3.75 12.68 0.83
C ARG A 194 3.28 11.78 -0.30
N ARG A 195 3.13 10.48 -0.07
CA ARG A 195 2.78 9.49 -1.10
C ARG A 195 1.29 9.29 -1.32
N LEU A 196 0.45 9.56 -0.36
CA LEU A 196 -1.00 9.37 -0.44
C LEU A 196 -1.75 10.71 -0.31
N GLY A 197 -1.41 11.53 0.69
CA GLY A 197 -2.09 12.79 0.97
C GLY A 197 -1.89 13.83 -0.13
N ILE A 198 -0.65 14.10 -0.55
CA ILE A 198 -0.39 15.07 -1.62
C ILE A 198 -1.04 14.64 -2.95
N PRO A 199 -0.88 13.40 -3.46
CA PRO A 199 -1.59 12.95 -4.65
C PRO A 199 -3.10 13.00 -4.52
N PHE A 200 -3.64 12.72 -3.34
CA PHE A 200 -5.07 12.84 -3.08
C PHE A 200 -5.56 14.29 -3.21
N VAL A 201 -4.87 15.25 -2.58
CA VAL A 201 -5.22 16.68 -2.67
C VAL A 201 -5.11 17.18 -4.10
N VAL A 202 -4.03 16.83 -4.82
CA VAL A 202 -3.86 17.17 -6.24
C VAL A 202 -4.97 16.54 -7.09
N SER A 203 -5.31 15.28 -6.82
CA SER A 203 -6.40 14.60 -7.50
C SER A 203 -7.73 15.32 -7.29
N LEU A 204 -8.07 15.63 -6.06
CA LEU A 204 -9.31 16.29 -5.67
C LEU A 204 -9.44 17.70 -6.28
N ALA A 205 -8.34 18.48 -6.26
CA ALA A 205 -8.36 19.88 -6.70
C ALA A 205 -8.16 20.07 -8.21
N VAL A 206 -7.49 19.13 -8.89
CA VAL A 206 -7.09 19.30 -10.29
C VAL A 206 -7.60 18.16 -11.17
N ILE A 207 -7.27 16.91 -10.82
CA ILE A 207 -7.53 15.76 -11.70
C ILE A 207 -9.03 15.47 -11.79
N MET A 208 -9.75 15.48 -10.68
CA MET A 208 -11.19 15.17 -10.67
C MET A 208 -12.04 16.25 -11.33
N PRO A 209 -11.83 17.57 -11.12
CA PRO A 209 -12.53 18.58 -11.89
C PRO A 209 -12.34 18.39 -13.40
N VAL A 210 -11.14 18.11 -13.87
CA VAL A 210 -10.87 17.82 -15.30
C VAL A 210 -11.62 16.56 -15.76
N ALA A 211 -11.67 15.53 -14.92
CA ALA A 211 -12.35 14.28 -15.25
C ALA A 211 -13.89 14.42 -15.31
N TYR A 212 -14.49 15.22 -14.42
CA TYR A 212 -15.95 15.40 -14.37
C TYR A 212 -16.47 16.53 -15.28
N TYR A 213 -15.58 17.31 -15.88
CA TYR A 213 -16.00 18.40 -16.79
C TYR A 213 -16.85 17.93 -17.96
N PRO A 214 -16.59 16.78 -18.62
CA PRO A 214 -17.50 16.23 -19.64
C PRO A 214 -18.90 15.92 -19.11
N ALA A 215 -19.03 15.48 -17.86
CA ALA A 215 -20.35 15.27 -17.24
C ALA A 215 -21.10 16.58 -17.04
N TYR A 216 -20.40 17.62 -16.60
CA TYR A 216 -20.95 18.97 -16.48
C TYR A 216 -21.44 19.53 -17.83
N LEU A 217 -20.68 19.37 -18.90
CA LEU A 217 -21.10 19.79 -20.25
C LEU A 217 -22.39 19.10 -20.70
N ARG A 218 -22.68 17.90 -20.22
CA ARG A 218 -23.91 17.16 -20.52
C ARG A 218 -25.16 17.66 -19.77
N THR A 219 -24.98 18.46 -18.73
CA THR A 219 -26.13 19.07 -18.01
C THR A 219 -26.81 20.18 -18.79
N GLY A 220 -26.17 20.68 -19.84
CA GLY A 220 -26.67 21.85 -20.61
C GLY A 220 -26.43 23.18 -19.88
N ALA A 221 -25.63 23.22 -18.84
CA ALA A 221 -25.30 24.46 -18.12
C ALA A 221 -24.49 25.40 -19.03
N GLU A 222 -24.84 26.68 -19.03
CA GLU A 222 -24.18 27.72 -19.83
C GLU A 222 -22.96 28.35 -19.14
N GLU A 223 -22.58 27.84 -17.98
CA GLU A 223 -21.47 28.36 -17.20
C GLU A 223 -20.11 28.06 -17.86
N ASN A 224 -19.18 28.98 -17.72
CA ASN A 224 -17.83 28.78 -18.25
C ASN A 224 -16.99 27.84 -17.36
N ALA A 225 -15.83 27.40 -17.86
CA ALA A 225 -14.96 26.46 -17.16
C ALA A 225 -14.46 27.02 -15.80
N LEU A 226 -14.36 28.33 -15.62
CA LEU A 226 -13.92 28.94 -14.37
C LEU A 226 -15.03 28.87 -13.30
N SER A 227 -16.29 29.21 -13.67
CA SER A 227 -17.43 29.06 -12.75
C SER A 227 -17.65 27.61 -12.35
N TYR A 228 -17.52 26.67 -13.31
CA TYR A 228 -17.51 25.22 -13.00
C TYR A 228 -16.47 24.86 -11.94
N TRP A 229 -15.21 25.34 -12.12
CA TRP A 229 -14.12 25.01 -11.17
C TRP A 229 -14.36 25.59 -9.78
N VAL A 230 -14.87 26.80 -9.70
CA VAL A 230 -15.24 27.45 -8.42
C VAL A 230 -16.40 26.73 -7.73
N ALA A 231 -17.39 26.29 -8.52
CA ALA A 231 -18.58 25.56 -8.02
C ALA A 231 -18.33 24.05 -7.83
N TRP A 232 -17.09 23.55 -8.03
CA TRP A 232 -16.76 22.14 -7.92
C TRP A 232 -17.18 21.52 -6.59
N SER A 233 -17.90 20.40 -6.65
CA SER A 233 -18.48 19.71 -5.49
C SER A 233 -17.49 18.84 -4.69
N TRP A 234 -16.21 18.90 -5.02
CA TRP A 234 -15.13 18.21 -4.29
C TRP A 234 -15.30 16.68 -4.22
N ASN A 235 -15.83 16.04 -5.25
CA ASN A 235 -15.91 14.58 -5.31
C ASN A 235 -14.53 13.98 -5.61
N SER A 236 -14.10 13.03 -4.78
CA SER A 236 -12.78 12.40 -4.92
C SER A 236 -12.70 11.37 -6.05
N GLY A 237 -13.84 10.98 -6.67
CA GLY A 237 -13.86 9.94 -7.69
C GLY A 237 -13.05 8.71 -7.27
N PRO A 238 -12.30 8.08 -8.20
CA PRO A 238 -11.45 6.91 -7.88
C PRO A 238 -10.37 7.14 -6.82
N SER A 239 -9.99 8.40 -6.54
CA SER A 239 -8.95 8.69 -5.54
C SER A 239 -9.38 8.51 -4.08
N TRP A 240 -10.66 8.17 -3.82
CA TRP A 240 -11.14 7.79 -2.49
C TRP A 240 -10.27 6.70 -1.80
N PHE A 241 -9.66 5.81 -2.60
CA PHE A 241 -8.78 4.77 -2.07
C PHE A 241 -7.55 5.36 -1.35
N LEU A 242 -6.98 6.47 -1.86
CA LEU A 242 -5.81 7.11 -1.25
C LEU A 242 -6.13 7.65 0.14
N SER A 243 -7.28 8.33 0.29
CA SER A 243 -7.71 8.88 1.58
C SER A 243 -8.04 7.78 2.59
N MET A 244 -8.73 6.72 2.16
CA MET A 244 -9.05 5.58 3.02
C MET A 244 -7.80 4.80 3.42
N LEU A 245 -6.84 4.60 2.51
CA LEU A 245 -5.57 3.97 2.83
C LEU A 245 -4.78 4.82 3.83
N PHE A 246 -4.75 6.15 3.67
CA PHE A 246 -4.12 7.05 4.62
C PHE A 246 -4.80 7.00 6.00
N ALA A 247 -6.13 6.90 6.05
CA ALA A 247 -6.87 6.73 7.30
C ALA A 247 -6.50 5.40 8.01
N PHE A 248 -6.32 4.31 7.27
CA PHE A 248 -5.87 3.04 7.85
C PHE A 248 -4.40 3.10 8.30
N ASP A 249 -3.52 3.78 7.58
CA ASP A 249 -2.14 4.02 8.00
C ASP A 249 -2.08 4.88 9.28
N LEU A 250 -2.95 5.90 9.40
CA LEU A 250 -3.09 6.71 10.61
C LEU A 250 -3.57 5.86 11.79
N LEU A 251 -4.62 5.04 11.60
CA LEU A 251 -5.11 4.13 12.63
C LEU A 251 -4.02 3.14 13.07
N LEU A 252 -3.26 2.58 12.13
CA LEU A 252 -2.13 1.70 12.43
C LEU A 252 -1.07 2.42 13.27
N ALA A 253 -0.73 3.67 12.94
CA ALA A 253 0.23 4.47 13.70
C ALA A 253 -0.27 4.78 15.12
N ILE A 254 -1.56 5.09 15.29
CA ILE A 254 -2.19 5.30 16.60
C ILE A 254 -2.14 4.00 17.42
N CYS A 255 -2.54 2.87 16.84
CA CYS A 255 -2.46 1.56 17.51
C CYS A 255 -1.02 1.23 17.95
N PHE A 256 -0.03 1.54 17.10
CA PHE A 256 1.39 1.34 17.42
C PHE A 256 1.85 2.20 18.60
N GLN A 257 1.40 3.47 18.68
CA GLN A 257 1.73 4.38 19.78
C GLN A 257 1.09 3.94 21.10
N VAL A 258 -0.19 3.50 21.07
CA VAL A 258 -0.93 3.15 22.28
C VAL A 258 -0.52 1.78 22.81
N MET A 259 -0.36 0.79 21.92
CA MET A 259 -0.06 -0.60 22.34
C MET A 259 1.44 -0.89 22.42
N GLY A 260 2.30 0.02 21.97
CA GLY A 260 3.74 -0.18 21.89
C GLY A 260 4.11 -1.27 20.87
N GLN A 261 5.38 -1.70 20.93
CA GLN A 261 5.88 -2.79 20.06
C GLN A 261 5.48 -4.19 20.55
N THR A 262 4.52 -4.29 21.47
CA THR A 262 4.11 -5.58 22.03
C THR A 262 3.52 -6.44 20.90
N ARG A 263 4.35 -7.33 20.39
CA ARG A 263 3.92 -8.39 19.47
C ARG A 263 3.01 -9.33 20.23
N ARG A 264 1.71 -9.05 20.26
CA ARG A 264 0.76 -10.10 20.66
C ARG A 264 1.02 -11.29 19.76
N ALA A 265 1.20 -12.45 20.35
CA ALA A 265 1.50 -13.67 19.62
C ALA A 265 0.30 -14.01 18.75
N VAL A 266 0.32 -13.58 17.47
CA VAL A 266 -0.63 -14.06 16.48
C VAL A 266 -0.34 -15.55 16.27
N PRO A 267 -1.35 -16.43 16.32
CA PRO A 267 -1.17 -17.86 16.08
C PRO A 267 -0.38 -18.10 14.79
N ALA A 268 0.65 -18.93 14.87
CA ALA A 268 1.53 -19.19 13.73
C ALA A 268 0.72 -19.71 12.52
N ALA A 269 -0.28 -20.54 12.75
CA ALA A 269 -1.16 -21.10 11.72
C ALA A 269 -1.80 -20.02 10.82
N LEU A 270 -2.19 -18.87 11.39
CA LEU A 270 -2.80 -17.77 10.62
C LEU A 270 -1.85 -17.12 9.61
N VAL A 271 -0.55 -17.27 9.78
CA VAL A 271 0.44 -16.66 8.87
C VAL A 271 1.21 -17.70 8.05
N THR A 272 1.12 -18.99 8.39
CA THR A 272 1.82 -20.06 7.68
C THR A 272 0.90 -20.96 6.85
N GLN A 273 -0.39 -21.07 7.23
CA GLN A 273 -1.36 -21.95 6.57
C GLN A 273 -2.37 -21.09 5.78
N PRO A 274 -2.44 -21.22 4.44
CA PRO A 274 -3.37 -20.43 3.61
C PRO A 274 -4.83 -20.64 4.00
N GLN A 275 -5.23 -21.86 4.39
CA GLN A 275 -6.62 -22.19 4.76
C GLN A 275 -7.05 -21.53 6.07
N ALA A 276 -6.17 -21.54 7.10
CA ALA A 276 -6.45 -20.90 8.38
C ALA A 276 -6.55 -19.36 8.20
N PHE A 277 -5.66 -18.79 7.38
CA PHE A 277 -5.71 -17.37 7.03
C PHE A 277 -7.00 -17.04 6.29
N PHE A 278 -7.36 -17.82 5.26
CA PHE A 278 -8.58 -17.63 4.49
C PHE A 278 -9.82 -17.68 5.36
N LEU A 279 -9.95 -18.68 6.23
CA LEU A 279 -11.09 -18.82 7.13
C LEU A 279 -11.22 -17.61 8.06
N ALA A 280 -10.11 -17.19 8.67
CA ALA A 280 -10.08 -16.00 9.51
C ALA A 280 -10.47 -14.74 8.72
N LEU A 281 -9.96 -14.59 7.50
CA LEU A 281 -10.27 -13.46 6.62
C LEU A 281 -11.77 -13.41 6.28
N VAL A 282 -12.38 -14.55 5.91
CA VAL A 282 -13.81 -14.65 5.60
C VAL A 282 -14.67 -14.33 6.83
N ILE A 283 -14.34 -14.91 7.99
CA ILE A 283 -15.10 -14.68 9.23
C ILE A 283 -15.01 -13.19 9.64
N LEU A 284 -13.80 -12.64 9.73
CA LEU A 284 -13.63 -11.26 10.20
C LEU A 284 -14.20 -10.24 9.22
N SER A 285 -14.01 -10.44 7.90
CA SER A 285 -14.60 -9.56 6.91
C SER A 285 -16.13 -9.71 6.84
N GLY A 286 -16.66 -10.91 7.02
CA GLY A 286 -18.10 -11.15 7.14
C GLY A 286 -18.72 -10.45 8.35
N LEU A 287 -18.09 -10.58 9.52
CA LEU A 287 -18.54 -9.89 10.74
C LEU A 287 -18.57 -8.37 10.61
N GLY A 288 -17.64 -7.80 9.85
CA GLY A 288 -17.61 -6.35 9.60
C GLY A 288 -18.53 -5.90 8.47
N PHE A 289 -18.66 -6.71 7.42
CA PHE A 289 -19.41 -6.36 6.21
C PHE A 289 -20.92 -6.55 6.38
N MET A 290 -21.36 -7.67 6.98
CA MET A 290 -22.78 -8.04 7.06
C MET A 290 -23.65 -7.05 7.84
N PRO A 291 -23.24 -6.53 9.02
CA PRO A 291 -24.03 -5.51 9.72
C PRO A 291 -24.19 -4.24 8.89
N LEU A 292 -23.12 -3.78 8.23
CA LEU A 292 -23.17 -2.59 7.39
C LEU A 292 -24.01 -2.82 6.12
N LEU A 293 -23.90 -3.99 5.51
CA LEU A 293 -24.77 -4.39 4.40
C LEU A 293 -26.23 -4.39 4.86
N ALA A 294 -26.50 -4.91 6.06
CA ALA A 294 -27.82 -4.90 6.64
C ALA A 294 -28.32 -3.48 6.89
N VAL A 295 -27.52 -2.48 7.19
CA VAL A 295 -27.93 -1.08 7.41
C VAL A 295 -28.02 -0.31 6.09
N TYR A 296 -27.06 -0.42 5.21
CA TYR A 296 -26.90 0.48 4.05
C TYR A 296 -27.22 -0.18 2.71
N GLY A 297 -27.25 -1.52 2.63
CA GLY A 297 -27.35 -2.22 1.36
C GLY A 297 -26.00 -2.26 0.60
N PRO A 298 -25.98 -2.96 -0.57
CA PRO A 298 -24.73 -3.23 -1.29
C PRO A 298 -24.24 -2.06 -2.13
N PHE A 299 -25.09 -1.07 -2.45
CA PHE A 299 -24.82 -0.04 -3.45
C PHE A 299 -24.79 1.38 -2.89
N GLN A 300 -25.18 1.60 -1.65
CA GLN A 300 -25.20 2.94 -1.06
C GLN A 300 -23.79 3.47 -0.84
N TRP A 301 -23.54 4.70 -1.29
CA TRP A 301 -22.32 5.43 -1.03
C TRP A 301 -22.49 6.30 0.22
N LEU A 302 -21.45 6.36 1.04
CA LEU A 302 -21.30 7.32 2.13
C LEU A 302 -20.29 8.38 1.71
N GLU A 303 -20.65 9.61 2.01
CA GLU A 303 -19.82 10.79 1.77
C GLU A 303 -19.68 11.58 3.08
N TRP A 304 -18.52 11.49 3.69
CA TRP A 304 -18.17 12.32 4.83
C TRP A 304 -17.22 13.42 4.38
N GLY A 305 -17.82 14.44 3.71
CA GLY A 305 -17.08 15.45 3.01
C GLY A 305 -16.24 14.89 1.86
N PRO A 306 -15.28 15.65 1.33
CA PRO A 306 -14.48 15.21 0.18
C PRO A 306 -13.44 14.14 0.52
N PHE A 307 -13.21 13.86 1.81
CA PHE A 307 -12.08 13.03 2.25
C PHE A 307 -12.43 11.55 2.40
N ILE A 308 -13.68 11.24 2.75
CA ILE A 308 -14.11 9.85 2.95
C ILE A 308 -15.35 9.61 2.10
N ILE A 309 -15.12 9.02 0.92
CA ILE A 309 -16.14 8.59 0.00
C ILE A 309 -15.95 7.10 -0.24
N GLY A 310 -17.01 6.32 -0.18
CA GLY A 310 -16.94 4.89 -0.42
C GLY A 310 -18.26 4.18 -0.25
N GLN A 311 -18.37 2.96 -0.76
CA GLN A 311 -19.57 2.15 -0.52
C GLN A 311 -19.72 1.86 0.97
N ALA A 312 -20.86 2.23 1.53
CA ALA A 312 -21.16 2.23 2.97
C ALA A 312 -20.90 0.90 3.68
N CYS A 313 -21.14 -0.22 3.01
CA CYS A 313 -20.95 -1.55 3.58
C CYS A 313 -19.48 -2.04 3.59
N ARG A 314 -18.54 -1.39 2.89
CA ARG A 314 -17.20 -1.93 2.63
C ARG A 314 -16.07 -1.45 3.54
N PRO A 315 -16.11 -0.31 4.23
CA PRO A 315 -14.93 0.22 4.94
C PRO A 315 -14.33 -0.75 5.95
N VAL A 316 -15.17 -1.46 6.72
CA VAL A 316 -14.68 -2.44 7.71
C VAL A 316 -14.08 -3.68 7.03
N LEU A 317 -14.65 -4.16 5.92
CA LEU A 317 -14.08 -5.22 5.12
C LEU A 317 -12.67 -4.81 4.64
N TYR A 318 -12.51 -3.61 4.10
CA TYR A 318 -11.21 -3.10 3.64
C TYR A 318 -10.21 -2.95 4.78
N ALA A 319 -10.64 -2.51 5.96
CA ALA A 319 -9.80 -2.47 7.16
C ALA A 319 -9.31 -3.86 7.55
N VAL A 320 -10.18 -4.88 7.54
CA VAL A 320 -9.81 -6.27 7.83
C VAL A 320 -8.72 -6.74 6.86
N TYR A 321 -8.86 -6.49 5.56
CA TYR A 321 -7.83 -6.86 4.58
C TYR A 321 -6.52 -6.10 4.81
N PHE A 322 -6.56 -4.80 5.08
CA PHE A 322 -5.38 -4.02 5.38
C PHE A 322 -4.64 -4.56 6.62
N PHE A 323 -5.35 -4.75 7.74
CA PHE A 323 -4.75 -5.25 8.97
C PHE A 323 -4.31 -6.72 8.87
N ALA A 324 -5.00 -7.57 8.08
CA ALA A 324 -4.54 -8.90 7.75
C ALA A 324 -3.20 -8.83 7.00
N GLY A 325 -3.05 -7.91 6.05
CA GLY A 325 -1.78 -7.62 5.39
C GLY A 325 -0.69 -7.17 6.37
N VAL A 326 -1.00 -6.28 7.31
CA VAL A 326 -0.08 -5.83 8.37
C VAL A 326 0.42 -7.02 9.21
N VAL A 327 -0.47 -7.91 9.61
CA VAL A 327 -0.13 -9.11 10.42
C VAL A 327 0.82 -10.05 9.66
N VAL A 328 0.53 -10.33 8.40
CA VAL A 328 1.39 -11.17 7.54
C VAL A 328 2.73 -10.47 7.29
N GLY A 329 2.71 -9.18 6.94
CA GLY A 329 3.91 -8.38 6.67
C GLY A 329 4.85 -8.23 7.88
N ALA A 330 4.29 -8.19 9.11
CA ALA A 330 5.05 -8.14 10.35
C ALA A 330 5.92 -9.38 10.60
N ARG A 331 5.51 -10.55 10.09
CA ARG A 331 6.29 -11.80 10.17
C ARG A 331 7.38 -11.90 9.11
N GLY A 332 7.28 -11.10 8.03
CA GLY A 332 8.14 -11.18 6.86
C GLY A 332 7.64 -12.23 5.86
N LEU A 333 7.70 -11.89 4.57
CA LEU A 333 7.10 -12.69 3.50
C LEU A 333 7.66 -14.12 3.44
N GLU A 334 8.97 -14.29 3.63
CA GLU A 334 9.67 -15.57 3.56
C GLU A 334 9.23 -16.59 4.62
N SER A 335 8.72 -16.11 5.77
CA SER A 335 8.29 -16.96 6.89
C SER A 335 6.77 -17.19 6.90
N THR A 336 6.07 -16.80 5.83
CA THR A 336 4.61 -16.90 5.73
C THR A 336 4.18 -17.76 4.54
N PHE A 337 2.87 -17.96 4.40
CA PHE A 337 2.30 -18.65 3.24
C PHE A 337 2.56 -17.92 1.91
N LEU A 338 3.01 -16.64 1.94
CA LEU A 338 3.36 -15.84 0.76
C LEU A 338 4.79 -16.05 0.25
N ARG A 339 5.56 -16.96 0.83
CA ARG A 339 6.90 -17.27 0.31
C ARG A 339 6.81 -17.80 -1.12
N PRO A 340 7.76 -17.46 -2.00
CA PRO A 340 7.87 -18.09 -3.31
C PRO A 340 7.88 -19.62 -3.16
N ASP A 341 7.19 -20.34 -4.04
CA ASP A 341 7.00 -21.80 -3.97
C ASP A 341 6.42 -22.35 -2.63
N GLY A 342 5.81 -21.46 -1.84
CA GLY A 342 5.15 -21.81 -0.58
C GLY A 342 3.81 -22.53 -0.78
N PRO A 343 3.14 -22.87 0.34
CA PRO A 343 1.90 -23.65 0.30
C PRO A 343 0.80 -22.97 -0.52
N LEU A 344 0.72 -21.64 -0.52
CA LEU A 344 -0.25 -20.91 -1.33
C LEU A 344 0.04 -21.06 -2.83
N ALA A 345 1.29 -20.87 -3.25
CA ALA A 345 1.70 -20.98 -4.65
C ALA A 345 1.51 -22.41 -5.18
N GLN A 346 1.75 -23.43 -4.35
CA GLN A 346 1.53 -24.84 -4.72
C GLN A 346 0.05 -25.17 -4.91
N GLN A 347 -0.83 -24.52 -4.17
CA GLN A 347 -2.29 -24.75 -4.19
C GLN A 347 -3.04 -23.87 -5.20
N TRP A 348 -2.37 -23.24 -6.16
CA TRP A 348 -2.98 -22.28 -7.07
C TRP A 348 -4.23 -22.81 -7.80
N ARG A 349 -4.26 -24.09 -8.17
CA ARG A 349 -5.41 -24.72 -8.84
C ARG A 349 -6.63 -24.77 -7.93
N ILE A 350 -6.43 -25.11 -6.64
CA ILE A 350 -7.51 -25.18 -5.65
C ILE A 350 -8.13 -23.78 -5.48
N TRP A 351 -7.30 -22.76 -5.32
CA TRP A 351 -7.77 -21.39 -5.14
C TRP A 351 -8.45 -20.83 -6.41
N LEU A 352 -7.97 -21.20 -7.59
CA LEU A 352 -8.60 -20.83 -8.85
C LEU A 352 -10.00 -21.49 -9.00
N ILE A 353 -10.12 -22.78 -8.73
CA ILE A 353 -11.40 -23.49 -8.77
C ILE A 353 -12.36 -22.91 -7.73
N ALA A 354 -11.89 -22.66 -6.51
CA ALA A 354 -12.69 -22.02 -5.46
C ALA A 354 -13.18 -20.63 -5.86
N ALA A 355 -12.32 -19.81 -6.50
CA ALA A 355 -12.70 -18.49 -7.00
C ALA A 355 -13.75 -18.56 -8.13
N ILE A 356 -13.63 -19.51 -9.05
CA ILE A 356 -14.64 -19.75 -10.10
C ILE A 356 -15.97 -20.17 -9.46
N GLY A 357 -15.94 -21.11 -8.52
CA GLY A 357 -17.15 -21.53 -7.80
C GLY A 357 -17.82 -20.40 -7.03
N ALA A 358 -17.02 -19.56 -6.34
CA ALA A 358 -17.52 -18.39 -5.64
C ALA A 358 -18.07 -17.32 -6.61
N ALA A 359 -17.47 -17.14 -7.79
CA ALA A 359 -17.99 -16.26 -8.82
C ALA A 359 -19.36 -16.73 -9.34
N LEU A 360 -19.51 -18.02 -9.62
CA LEU A 360 -20.79 -18.62 -10.04
C LEU A 360 -21.85 -18.45 -8.94
N ALA A 361 -21.51 -18.71 -7.68
CA ALA A 361 -22.41 -18.51 -6.54
C ALA A 361 -22.83 -17.05 -6.42
N LEU A 362 -21.91 -16.10 -6.62
CA LEU A 362 -22.22 -14.67 -6.61
C LEU A 362 -23.17 -14.27 -7.74
N VAL A 363 -22.95 -14.80 -8.96
CA VAL A 363 -23.84 -14.55 -10.11
C VAL A 363 -25.25 -15.08 -9.84
N VAL A 364 -25.38 -16.28 -9.26
CA VAL A 364 -26.67 -16.84 -8.87
C VAL A 364 -27.33 -15.99 -7.76
N ALA A 365 -26.57 -15.56 -6.76
CA ALA A 365 -27.08 -14.69 -5.72
C ALA A 365 -27.56 -13.34 -6.26
N LEU A 366 -26.83 -12.73 -7.21
CA LEU A 366 -27.23 -11.49 -7.87
C LEU A 366 -28.55 -11.64 -8.64
N SER A 367 -28.78 -12.78 -9.31
CA SER A 367 -30.02 -13.04 -10.03
C SER A 367 -31.24 -13.26 -9.12
N SER A 368 -30.98 -13.63 -7.86
CA SER A 368 -32.03 -13.90 -6.85
C SER A 368 -32.50 -12.65 -6.12
N VAL A 369 -31.71 -11.57 -6.15
CA VAL A 369 -32.07 -10.30 -5.49
C VAL A 369 -32.91 -9.46 -6.46
N ARG A 370 -34.22 -9.39 -6.18
CA ARG A 370 -35.11 -8.46 -6.87
C ARG A 370 -35.34 -7.26 -5.95
N PRO A 371 -34.99 -6.02 -6.36
CA PRO A 371 -35.39 -4.83 -5.63
C PRO A 371 -36.93 -4.75 -5.64
N ASP A 372 -37.54 -4.68 -4.44
CA ASP A 372 -38.95 -4.35 -4.35
C ASP A 372 -39.06 -2.83 -4.19
N PRO A 373 -39.56 -2.10 -5.19
CA PRO A 373 -39.68 -0.65 -5.14
C PRO A 373 -40.71 -0.18 -4.11
N THR A 374 -41.62 -1.09 -3.66
CA THR A 374 -42.70 -0.72 -2.74
C THR A 374 -42.28 -0.75 -1.27
N VAL A 375 -41.16 -1.42 -0.94
CA VAL A 375 -40.67 -1.58 0.44
C VAL A 375 -39.16 -1.35 0.54
N PRO A 376 -38.70 -0.08 0.45
CA PRO A 376 -37.28 0.26 0.39
C PRO A 376 -36.46 -0.22 1.61
N TRP A 377 -37.10 -0.40 2.76
CA TRP A 377 -36.46 -0.83 4.01
C TRP A 377 -36.58 -2.33 4.32
N MET A 378 -37.49 -3.03 3.64
CA MET A 378 -37.59 -4.48 3.81
C MET A 378 -36.53 -5.14 2.96
N ARG A 379 -35.47 -5.56 3.62
CA ARG A 379 -34.30 -6.13 2.96
C ARG A 379 -34.60 -7.56 2.61
N PRO A 380 -34.54 -7.90 1.32
CA PRO A 380 -34.82 -9.27 0.90
C PRO A 380 -33.89 -10.23 1.65
N ALA A 381 -34.39 -11.39 2.06
CA ALA A 381 -33.57 -12.46 2.65
C ALA A 381 -32.35 -12.79 1.75
N GLY A 382 -32.48 -12.58 0.43
CA GLY A 382 -31.38 -12.70 -0.55
C GLY A 382 -30.19 -11.80 -0.30
N TRP A 383 -30.30 -10.71 0.47
CA TRP A 383 -29.14 -9.85 0.77
C TRP A 383 -28.09 -10.53 1.66
N TRP A 384 -28.53 -11.37 2.60
CA TRP A 384 -27.60 -12.17 3.39
C TRP A 384 -26.85 -13.18 2.55
N GLN A 385 -27.56 -13.84 1.62
CA GLN A 385 -26.96 -14.73 0.65
C GLN A 385 -25.99 -13.97 -0.27
N LEU A 386 -26.44 -12.84 -0.84
CA LEU A 386 -25.60 -11.99 -1.68
C LEU A 386 -24.34 -11.53 -0.94
N GLY A 387 -24.48 -11.01 0.27
CA GLY A 387 -23.36 -10.54 1.08
C GLY A 387 -22.37 -11.65 1.41
N SER A 388 -22.84 -12.85 1.77
CA SER A 388 -21.99 -14.01 2.02
C SER A 388 -21.21 -14.40 0.75
N CYS A 389 -21.87 -14.41 -0.41
CA CYS A 389 -21.21 -14.68 -1.70
C CYS A 389 -20.20 -13.58 -2.05
N MET A 390 -20.49 -12.30 -1.77
CA MET A 390 -19.56 -11.19 -1.99
C MET A 390 -18.28 -11.33 -1.15
N VAL A 391 -18.41 -11.64 0.14
CA VAL A 391 -17.27 -11.86 1.04
C VAL A 391 -16.45 -13.06 0.59
N LEU A 392 -17.11 -14.18 0.29
CA LEU A 392 -16.46 -15.41 -0.14
C LEU A 392 -15.72 -15.21 -1.48
N TYR A 393 -16.36 -14.57 -2.45
CA TYR A 393 -15.77 -14.26 -3.75
C TYR A 393 -14.55 -13.34 -3.60
N SER A 394 -14.68 -12.26 -2.82
CA SER A 394 -13.56 -11.34 -2.57
C SER A 394 -12.34 -12.07 -1.98
N ALA A 395 -12.57 -12.95 -0.99
CA ALA A 395 -11.49 -13.69 -0.34
C ALA A 395 -10.87 -14.76 -1.26
N THR A 396 -11.70 -15.59 -1.92
CA THR A 396 -11.19 -16.65 -2.81
C THR A 396 -10.43 -16.10 -3.99
N LEU A 397 -10.94 -15.04 -4.63
CA LEU A 397 -10.28 -14.44 -5.78
C LEU A 397 -8.98 -13.73 -5.37
N SER A 398 -8.94 -13.08 -4.20
CA SER A 398 -7.71 -12.50 -3.65
C SER A 398 -6.65 -13.58 -3.42
N MET A 399 -7.01 -14.73 -2.83
CA MET A 399 -6.09 -15.86 -2.64
C MET A 399 -5.65 -16.47 -3.96
N ALA A 400 -6.56 -16.58 -4.95
CA ALA A 400 -6.23 -17.08 -6.28
C ALA A 400 -5.22 -16.19 -7.00
N PHE A 401 -5.43 -14.87 -6.99
CA PHE A 401 -4.48 -13.92 -7.58
C PHE A 401 -3.11 -13.99 -6.90
N LEU A 402 -3.06 -13.99 -5.56
CA LEU A 402 -1.81 -14.16 -4.83
C LEU A 402 -1.12 -15.48 -5.19
N ALA A 403 -1.87 -16.59 -5.23
CA ALA A 403 -1.33 -17.92 -5.58
C ALA A 403 -0.76 -17.96 -6.99
N LEU A 404 -1.50 -17.43 -7.99
CA LEU A 404 -1.08 -17.40 -9.39
C LEU A 404 0.18 -16.56 -9.58
N PHE A 405 0.22 -15.36 -9.01
CA PHE A 405 1.38 -14.48 -9.14
C PHE A 405 2.61 -15.04 -8.44
N LEU A 406 2.46 -15.59 -7.23
CA LEU A 406 3.55 -16.27 -6.52
C LEU A 406 4.06 -17.49 -7.26
N ARG A 407 3.19 -18.22 -8.00
CA ARG A 407 3.57 -19.40 -8.75
C ARG A 407 4.26 -19.10 -10.07
N PHE A 408 3.78 -18.08 -10.81
CA PHE A 408 4.17 -17.88 -12.21
C PHE A 408 4.98 -16.62 -12.47
N MET A 409 4.88 -15.60 -11.59
CA MET A 409 5.48 -14.28 -11.81
C MET A 409 6.71 -14.04 -10.92
N HIS A 410 7.61 -15.00 -10.85
CA HIS A 410 8.85 -14.91 -10.08
C HIS A 410 10.08 -14.52 -10.94
N VAL A 411 9.93 -14.53 -12.26
CA VAL A 411 10.98 -14.15 -13.21
C VAL A 411 10.79 -12.68 -13.60
N ARG A 412 11.91 -12.00 -13.80
CA ARG A 412 11.92 -10.61 -14.24
C ARG A 412 11.51 -10.46 -15.71
N HIS A 413 10.53 -9.58 -15.96
CA HIS A 413 10.08 -9.22 -17.31
C HIS A 413 10.19 -7.70 -17.49
N PRO A 414 11.06 -7.19 -18.40
CA PRO A 414 11.31 -5.75 -18.53
C PRO A 414 10.07 -4.89 -18.75
N TRP A 415 9.10 -5.37 -19.55
CA TRP A 415 7.84 -4.66 -19.78
C TRP A 415 6.97 -4.61 -18.51
N ALA A 416 6.93 -5.70 -17.73
CA ALA A 416 6.18 -5.76 -16.48
C ALA A 416 6.85 -4.95 -15.36
N ASP A 417 8.18 -4.86 -15.34
CA ASP A 417 8.93 -3.96 -14.47
C ASP A 417 8.55 -2.49 -14.77
N ASN A 418 8.54 -2.10 -16.05
CA ASN A 418 8.16 -0.75 -16.45
C ASN A 418 6.71 -0.43 -16.08
N LEU A 419 5.76 -1.36 -16.33
CA LEU A 419 4.38 -1.21 -15.93
C LEU A 419 4.25 -1.08 -14.40
N SER A 420 4.94 -1.93 -13.64
CA SER A 420 4.91 -1.94 -12.19
C SER A 420 5.47 -0.64 -11.60
N ASP A 421 6.55 -0.13 -12.17
CA ASP A 421 7.15 1.12 -11.76
C ASP A 421 6.23 2.33 -12.02
N ASN A 422 5.36 2.26 -13.02
CA ASN A 422 4.40 3.30 -13.37
C ASN A 422 3.00 3.08 -12.78
N ALA A 423 2.70 1.92 -12.20
CA ALA A 423 1.35 1.53 -11.79
C ALA A 423 0.68 2.55 -10.87
N TYR A 424 1.42 3.12 -9.91
CA TYR A 424 0.86 4.11 -9.00
C TYR A 424 0.50 5.43 -9.73
N GLY A 425 1.39 5.92 -10.60
CA GLY A 425 1.10 7.11 -11.40
C GLY A 425 -0.09 6.88 -12.35
N ILE A 426 -0.15 5.71 -13.02
CA ILE A 426 -1.30 5.31 -13.86
C ILE A 426 -2.59 5.39 -13.05
N TYR A 427 -2.59 4.82 -11.83
CA TYR A 427 -3.75 4.87 -10.94
C TYR A 427 -4.20 6.31 -10.64
N VAL A 428 -3.27 7.22 -10.39
CA VAL A 428 -3.60 8.62 -10.03
C VAL A 428 -4.19 9.38 -11.23
N VAL A 429 -3.66 9.17 -12.43
CA VAL A 429 -3.99 10.04 -13.59
C VAL A 429 -4.98 9.44 -14.59
N HIS A 430 -5.41 8.17 -14.45
CA HIS A 430 -6.18 7.48 -15.49
C HIS A 430 -7.58 8.08 -15.77
N TYR A 431 -8.23 8.61 -14.73
CA TYR A 431 -9.66 8.91 -14.79
C TYR A 431 -10.03 10.00 -15.79
N PRO A 432 -9.32 11.13 -15.93
CA PRO A 432 -9.56 12.07 -17.01
C PRO A 432 -9.49 11.43 -18.40
N PHE A 433 -8.49 10.60 -18.65
CA PHE A 433 -8.32 9.95 -19.95
C PHE A 433 -9.49 9.01 -20.26
N VAL A 434 -9.97 8.27 -19.26
CA VAL A 434 -11.14 7.41 -19.39
C VAL A 434 -12.38 8.23 -19.76
N VAL A 435 -12.70 9.24 -18.96
CA VAL A 435 -13.95 10.01 -19.10
C VAL A 435 -13.96 10.83 -20.39
N TRP A 436 -12.83 11.47 -20.73
CA TRP A 436 -12.74 12.24 -21.97
C TRP A 436 -12.81 11.36 -23.21
N THR A 437 -12.18 10.17 -23.20
CA THR A 437 -12.30 9.25 -24.34
C THR A 437 -13.72 8.71 -24.47
N GLN A 438 -14.42 8.41 -23.37
CA GLN A 438 -15.83 8.04 -23.37
C GLN A 438 -16.70 9.17 -23.96
N TYR A 439 -16.44 10.41 -23.56
CA TYR A 439 -17.17 11.58 -24.03
C TYR A 439 -17.00 11.82 -25.53
N VAL A 440 -15.78 11.73 -26.04
CA VAL A 440 -15.51 11.88 -27.50
C VAL A 440 -16.21 10.80 -28.32
N LEU A 441 -16.33 9.59 -27.77
CA LEU A 441 -16.98 8.47 -28.45
C LEU A 441 -18.52 8.44 -28.26
N LEU A 442 -19.09 9.34 -27.47
CA LEU A 442 -20.51 9.30 -27.09
C LEU A 442 -21.46 9.38 -28.29
N GLY A 443 -21.17 10.24 -29.27
CA GLY A 443 -21.95 10.41 -30.47
C GLY A 443 -21.69 9.40 -31.60
N SER A 444 -20.75 8.47 -31.37
CA SER A 444 -20.37 7.47 -32.37
C SER A 444 -21.40 6.34 -32.45
N SER A 445 -21.66 5.84 -33.65
CA SER A 445 -22.51 4.67 -33.91
C SER A 445 -21.84 3.32 -33.67
N MET A 446 -20.59 3.32 -33.16
CA MET A 446 -19.85 2.08 -32.85
C MET A 446 -20.56 1.29 -31.76
N PRO A 447 -20.49 -0.06 -31.78
CA PRO A 447 -21.00 -0.90 -30.68
C PRO A 447 -20.24 -0.65 -29.38
N ALA A 448 -20.92 -0.79 -28.24
CA ALA A 448 -20.35 -0.58 -26.89
C ALA A 448 -19.06 -1.34 -26.65
N THR A 449 -18.93 -2.56 -27.20
CA THR A 449 -17.72 -3.38 -27.07
C THR A 449 -16.50 -2.75 -27.76
N ALA A 450 -16.69 -2.21 -28.98
CA ALA A 450 -15.62 -1.51 -29.69
C ALA A 450 -15.22 -0.22 -28.96
N LYS A 451 -16.20 0.58 -28.51
CA LYS A 451 -15.95 1.78 -27.69
C LYS A 451 -15.17 1.43 -26.43
N ALA A 452 -15.59 0.39 -25.70
CA ALA A 452 -14.91 -0.04 -24.45
C ALA A 452 -13.45 -0.44 -24.70
N VAL A 453 -13.14 -1.16 -25.77
CA VAL A 453 -11.78 -1.53 -26.16
C VAL A 453 -10.94 -0.29 -26.46
N ILE A 454 -11.49 0.66 -27.24
CA ILE A 454 -10.80 1.92 -27.57
C ILE A 454 -10.54 2.73 -26.28
N VAL A 455 -11.59 2.92 -25.45
CA VAL A 455 -11.44 3.66 -24.18
C VAL A 455 -10.38 3.04 -23.29
N PHE A 456 -10.41 1.72 -23.11
CA PHE A 456 -9.41 1.03 -22.29
C PHE A 456 -7.98 1.21 -22.84
N SER A 457 -7.78 0.95 -24.14
CA SER A 457 -6.46 0.98 -24.76
C SER A 457 -5.86 2.39 -24.77
N VAL A 458 -6.66 3.38 -25.16
CA VAL A 458 -6.25 4.80 -25.20
C VAL A 458 -5.96 5.31 -23.79
N SER A 459 -6.87 5.05 -22.84
CA SER A 459 -6.71 5.52 -21.48
C SER A 459 -5.51 4.88 -20.78
N LEU A 460 -5.28 3.59 -20.95
CA LEU A 460 -4.11 2.91 -20.40
C LEU A 460 -2.81 3.46 -21.01
N GLY A 461 -2.77 3.62 -22.34
CA GLY A 461 -1.58 4.16 -23.03
C GLY A 461 -1.26 5.59 -22.62
N LEU A 462 -2.26 6.47 -22.58
CA LEU A 462 -2.08 7.86 -22.18
C LEU A 462 -1.70 7.99 -20.69
N SER A 463 -2.34 7.20 -19.81
CA SER A 463 -2.03 7.20 -18.38
C SER A 463 -0.62 6.68 -18.10
N TRP A 464 -0.19 5.66 -18.85
CA TRP A 464 1.17 5.12 -18.73
C TRP A 464 2.22 6.13 -19.18
N THR A 465 1.99 6.74 -20.35
CA THR A 465 2.87 7.80 -20.88
C THR A 465 2.94 8.98 -19.91
N MET A 466 1.78 9.46 -19.42
CA MET A 466 1.73 10.57 -18.47
C MET A 466 2.46 10.21 -17.16
N SER A 467 2.27 9.00 -16.62
CA SER A 467 2.99 8.52 -15.44
C SER A 467 4.50 8.53 -15.67
N ALA A 468 4.97 8.04 -16.81
CA ALA A 468 6.40 8.02 -17.16
C ALA A 468 6.97 9.43 -17.26
N LEU A 469 6.24 10.37 -17.89
CA LEU A 469 6.62 11.77 -17.98
C LEU A 469 6.68 12.45 -16.60
N LEU A 470 5.67 12.28 -15.76
CA LEU A 470 5.64 12.83 -14.41
C LEU A 470 6.80 12.30 -13.56
N ARG A 471 7.12 11.03 -13.67
CA ARG A 471 8.26 10.41 -12.95
C ARG A 471 9.62 10.84 -13.48
N SER A 472 9.73 11.43 -14.66
CA SER A 472 10.98 12.05 -15.13
C SER A 472 11.34 13.32 -14.34
N ILE A 473 10.37 13.93 -13.64
CA ILE A 473 10.57 15.12 -12.81
C ILE A 473 11.04 14.65 -11.41
N PRO A 474 12.26 15.02 -10.94
CA PRO A 474 12.84 14.47 -9.70
C PRO A 474 11.98 14.63 -8.45
N GLY A 475 11.29 15.76 -8.26
CA GLY A 475 10.40 16.01 -7.14
C GLY A 475 9.13 15.13 -7.17
N VAL A 476 8.56 14.93 -8.35
CA VAL A 476 7.35 14.10 -8.55
C VAL A 476 7.68 12.61 -8.42
N ARG A 477 8.84 12.17 -8.90
CA ARG A 477 9.32 10.79 -8.74
C ARG A 477 9.41 10.34 -7.28
N ALA A 478 9.66 11.26 -6.35
CA ALA A 478 9.72 10.94 -4.93
C ALA A 478 8.34 10.65 -4.33
N VAL A 479 7.27 11.09 -5.01
CA VAL A 479 5.87 10.94 -4.61
C VAL A 479 5.19 9.80 -5.37
N LEU A 480 5.39 9.71 -6.69
CA LEU A 480 4.92 8.66 -7.59
C LEU A 480 5.98 7.55 -7.75
#